data_9854f67fb24dffd8695a92e133804fc6
#
_entry.id   9854f67fb24dffd8695a92e133804fc6
#
_cell.length_a   1.000
_cell.length_b   1.000
_cell.length_c   1.000
_cell.angle_alpha   90.00
_cell.angle_beta   90.00
_cell.angle_gamma   90.00
#
_symmetry.space_group_name_H-M   'P 1'
#
loop_
_entity.id
_entity.type
_entity.pdbx_description
1 polymer ?
#
loop_
_entity_poly.entity_id
_entity_poly.type
_entity_poly.pdbx_seq_one_letter_code
_entity_poly.pdbx_strand_id
1 'polypeptide(L)'
;MAKIKTIELSEEQRAALERGFTHGSSRAFRQRCQIILLKAGSPQAQRLTSKLVAAEVRCCEVVVNTWLKRYEGQGFEGLKTRQGQGRTPILQTETDLAAVRCAVEQNRQRISLAKAELTKELGKEFSTLTLKRFLKKTADASSAFDDK
;
A
#
# COMPACT_ATOMS: atom_id res chain seq x y z
N MET A 1 -3.77 -19.00 33.50
CA MET A 1 -2.89 -19.22 32.33
C MET A 1 -3.39 -18.44 31.13
N ALA A 2 -2.55 -17.64 30.54
CA ALA A 2 -2.93 -16.90 29.34
C ALA A 2 -3.19 -17.88 28.17
N LYS A 3 -4.39 -17.85 27.61
CA LYS A 3 -4.79 -18.69 26.50
C LYS A 3 -3.99 -18.31 25.25
N ILE A 4 -3.11 -19.17 24.77
CA ILE A 4 -2.33 -18.89 23.57
C ILE A 4 -3.30 -18.89 22.38
N LYS A 5 -3.46 -17.73 21.77
CA LYS A 5 -4.26 -17.57 20.56
C LYS A 5 -3.54 -18.23 19.39
N THR A 6 -4.12 -19.26 18.82
CA THR A 6 -3.57 -20.03 17.70
C THR A 6 -4.47 -19.91 16.49
N ILE A 7 -3.90 -19.99 15.31
CA ILE A 7 -4.62 -20.03 14.03
C ILE A 7 -4.38 -21.41 13.41
N GLU A 8 -5.43 -22.03 12.95
CA GLU A 8 -5.36 -23.23 12.12
C GLU A 8 -5.40 -22.81 10.65
N LEU A 9 -4.43 -23.28 9.89
CA LEU A 9 -4.29 -22.99 8.45
C LEU A 9 -4.52 -24.28 7.67
N SER A 10 -5.31 -24.18 6.59
CA SER A 10 -5.32 -25.24 5.58
C SER A 10 -4.00 -25.25 4.81
N GLU A 11 -3.69 -26.37 4.12
CA GLU A 11 -2.47 -26.46 3.32
C GLU A 11 -2.41 -25.40 2.22
N GLU A 12 -3.54 -25.10 1.59
CA GLU A 12 -3.64 -24.03 0.58
C GLU A 12 -3.34 -22.65 1.16
N GLN A 13 -3.89 -22.34 2.35
CA GLN A 13 -3.63 -21.09 3.05
C GLN A 13 -2.17 -20.96 3.47
N ARG A 14 -1.57 -22.05 3.93
CA ARG A 14 -0.15 -22.10 4.29
C ARG A 14 0.73 -21.86 3.06
N ALA A 15 0.48 -22.54 1.96
CA ALA A 15 1.22 -22.35 0.70
C ALA A 15 1.07 -20.92 0.15
N ALA A 16 -0.11 -20.31 0.27
CA ALA A 16 -0.33 -18.91 -0.11
C ALA A 16 0.48 -17.94 0.75
N LEU A 17 0.52 -18.16 2.07
CA LEU A 17 1.30 -17.36 3.00
C LEU A 17 2.82 -17.52 2.80
N GLU A 18 3.30 -18.71 2.53
CA GLU A 18 4.70 -18.99 2.22
C GLU A 18 5.13 -18.29 0.92
N ARG A 19 4.30 -18.35 -0.11
CA ARG A 19 4.52 -17.57 -1.35
C ARG A 19 4.50 -16.07 -1.08
N GLY A 20 3.56 -15.59 -0.25
CA GLY A 20 3.48 -14.19 0.16
C GLY A 20 4.71 -13.75 0.97
N PHE A 21 5.26 -14.61 1.80
CA PHE A 21 6.49 -14.35 2.55
C PHE A 21 7.73 -14.30 1.64
N THR A 22 7.84 -15.22 0.69
CA THR A 22 9.02 -15.34 -0.19
C THR A 22 9.01 -14.28 -1.31
N HIS A 23 7.86 -14.11 -1.98
CA HIS A 23 7.73 -13.29 -3.20
C HIS A 23 6.87 -12.03 -3.02
N GLY A 24 6.47 -11.71 -1.79
CA GLY A 24 5.63 -10.53 -1.54
C GLY A 24 6.26 -9.23 -2.04
N SER A 25 5.45 -8.37 -2.64
CA SER A 25 5.88 -7.11 -3.26
C SER A 25 6.49 -6.09 -2.29
N SER A 26 6.14 -6.13 -1.01
CA SER A 26 6.66 -5.23 0.00
C SER A 26 7.18 -5.97 1.23
N ARG A 27 8.21 -5.39 1.87
CA ARG A 27 8.75 -5.91 3.13
C ARG A 27 7.68 -6.03 4.21
N ALA A 28 6.79 -5.03 4.30
CA ALA A 28 5.71 -5.01 5.28
C ALA A 28 4.72 -6.18 5.06
N PHE A 29 4.38 -6.49 3.81
CA PHE A 29 3.51 -7.61 3.48
C PHE A 29 4.17 -8.96 3.82
N ARG A 30 5.44 -9.13 3.47
CA ARG A 30 6.21 -10.34 3.82
C ARG A 30 6.28 -10.56 5.33
N GLN A 31 6.54 -9.50 6.11
CA GLN A 31 6.55 -9.55 7.57
C GLN A 31 5.19 -9.99 8.14
N ARG A 32 4.08 -9.52 7.58
CA ARG A 32 2.73 -9.91 8.00
C ARG A 32 2.45 -11.39 7.72
N CYS A 33 2.84 -11.89 6.55
CA CYS A 33 2.76 -13.32 6.23
C CYS A 33 3.58 -14.16 7.21
N GLN A 34 4.79 -13.74 7.55
CA GLN A 34 5.65 -14.40 8.52
C GLN A 34 4.99 -14.48 9.91
N ILE A 35 4.35 -13.39 10.38
CA ILE A 35 3.63 -13.36 11.65
C ILE A 35 2.56 -14.47 11.69
N ILE A 36 1.77 -14.60 10.64
CA ILE A 36 0.69 -15.60 10.60
C ILE A 36 1.26 -17.03 10.55
N LEU A 37 2.30 -17.27 9.74
CA LEU A 37 2.96 -18.56 9.66
C LEU A 37 3.56 -19.00 11.01
N LEU A 38 4.25 -18.11 11.72
CA LEU A 38 4.81 -18.39 13.04
C LEU A 38 3.73 -18.66 14.09
N LYS A 39 2.58 -17.95 14.00
CA LYS A 39 1.45 -18.16 14.91
C LYS A 39 0.69 -19.46 14.64
N ALA A 40 0.57 -19.85 13.40
CA ALA A 40 -0.02 -21.13 13.03
C ALA A 40 0.83 -22.32 13.48
N GLY A 41 2.15 -22.10 13.56
CA GLY A 41 3.10 -23.16 13.88
C GLY A 41 3.21 -24.21 12.77
N SER A 42 4.17 -25.11 12.91
CA SER A 42 4.20 -26.36 12.13
C SER A 42 3.52 -27.46 12.96
N PRO A 43 2.96 -28.49 12.33
CA PRO A 43 2.39 -29.65 13.06
C PRO A 43 3.39 -30.26 14.06
N GLN A 44 4.68 -30.05 13.84
CA GLN A 44 5.79 -30.57 14.65
C GLN A 44 6.49 -29.52 15.52
N ALA A 45 6.15 -28.22 15.35
CA ALA A 45 6.78 -27.13 16.08
C ALA A 45 5.86 -26.56 17.16
N GLN A 46 6.48 -26.21 18.28
CA GLN A 46 5.80 -25.63 19.43
C GLN A 46 5.10 -24.31 19.05
N ARG A 47 3.85 -24.16 19.46
CA ARG A 47 3.06 -22.95 19.23
C ARG A 47 3.67 -21.75 19.94
N LEU A 48 4.06 -20.72 19.21
CA LEU A 48 4.71 -19.54 19.74
C LEU A 48 3.70 -18.55 20.34
N THR A 49 4.04 -17.98 21.48
CA THR A 49 3.28 -16.85 22.07
C THR A 49 3.42 -15.59 21.21
N SER A 50 2.46 -14.66 21.31
CA SER A 50 2.56 -13.38 20.57
C SER A 50 3.81 -12.60 20.90
N LYS A 51 4.32 -12.72 22.13
CA LYS A 51 5.57 -12.11 22.58
C LYS A 51 6.80 -12.70 21.87
N LEU A 52 6.87 -14.02 21.73
CA LEU A 52 7.97 -14.67 21.03
C LEU A 52 7.95 -14.38 19.53
N VAL A 53 6.76 -14.40 18.90
CA VAL A 53 6.62 -14.02 17.49
C VAL A 53 7.02 -12.56 17.27
N ALA A 54 6.65 -11.65 18.18
CA ALA A 54 7.03 -10.24 18.11
C ALA A 54 8.55 -10.05 18.18
N ALA A 55 9.23 -10.81 19.05
CA ALA A 55 10.68 -10.79 19.16
C ALA A 55 11.35 -11.31 17.89
N GLU A 56 10.87 -12.43 17.32
CA GLU A 56 11.39 -13.03 16.09
C GLU A 56 11.27 -12.09 14.88
N VAL A 57 10.11 -11.46 14.75
CA VAL A 57 9.78 -10.56 13.62
C VAL A 57 10.28 -9.12 13.86
N ARG A 58 10.82 -8.82 15.04
CA ARG A 58 11.27 -7.49 15.46
C ARG A 58 10.16 -6.44 15.41
N CYS A 59 9.03 -6.74 16.02
CA CYS A 59 7.91 -5.82 16.18
C CYS A 59 7.34 -5.88 17.60
N CYS A 60 6.30 -5.10 17.90
CA CYS A 60 5.63 -5.19 19.20
C CYS A 60 4.48 -6.21 19.17
N GLU A 61 4.12 -6.73 20.33
CA GLU A 61 3.05 -7.73 20.50
C GLU A 61 1.69 -7.24 20.02
N VAL A 62 1.41 -5.94 20.17
CA VAL A 62 0.17 -5.31 19.67
C VAL A 62 0.05 -5.46 18.15
N VAL A 63 1.15 -5.30 17.41
CA VAL A 63 1.18 -5.49 15.95
C VAL A 63 0.85 -6.93 15.57
N VAL A 64 1.45 -7.90 16.26
CA VAL A 64 1.14 -9.32 16.05
C VAL A 64 -0.35 -9.59 16.23
N ASN A 65 -0.93 -9.16 17.35
CA ASN A 65 -2.34 -9.37 17.65
C ASN A 65 -3.28 -8.64 16.67
N THR A 66 -2.90 -7.47 16.19
CA THR A 66 -3.66 -6.71 15.19
C THR A 66 -3.72 -7.47 13.85
N TRP A 67 -2.60 -8.01 13.39
CA TRP A 67 -2.57 -8.77 12.14
C TRP A 67 -3.26 -10.12 12.25
N LEU A 68 -3.22 -10.76 13.43
CA LEU A 68 -4.02 -11.95 13.72
C LEU A 68 -5.51 -11.69 13.56
N LYS A 69 -6.03 -10.64 14.23
CA LYS A 69 -7.46 -10.26 14.11
C LYS A 69 -7.85 -9.95 12.68
N ARG A 70 -6.99 -9.26 11.91
CA ARG A 70 -7.24 -8.96 10.50
C ARG A 70 -7.29 -10.21 9.64
N TYR A 71 -6.37 -11.14 9.88
CA TYR A 71 -6.34 -12.40 9.16
C TYR A 71 -7.57 -13.26 9.47
N GLU A 72 -7.99 -13.33 10.74
CA GLU A 72 -9.22 -14.03 11.16
C GLU A 72 -10.48 -13.46 10.47
N GLY A 73 -10.55 -12.13 10.30
CA GLY A 73 -11.73 -11.47 9.72
C GLY A 73 -11.72 -11.39 8.18
N GLN A 74 -10.56 -11.26 7.55
CA GLN A 74 -10.44 -10.96 6.12
C GLN A 74 -9.52 -11.95 5.36
N GLY A 75 -8.97 -12.93 6.04
CA GLY A 75 -8.05 -13.89 5.44
C GLY A 75 -6.77 -13.25 4.89
N PHE A 76 -6.24 -13.84 3.83
CA PHE A 76 -5.01 -13.39 3.16
C PHE A 76 -5.09 -11.95 2.64
N GLU A 77 -6.26 -11.53 2.15
CA GLU A 77 -6.48 -10.16 1.67
C GLU A 77 -6.34 -9.12 2.78
N GLY A 78 -6.67 -9.47 4.02
CA GLY A 78 -6.48 -8.61 5.19
C GLY A 78 -5.04 -8.23 5.49
N LEU A 79 -4.06 -9.00 4.99
CA LEU A 79 -2.64 -8.72 5.14
C LEU A 79 -2.11 -7.70 4.12
N LYS A 80 -2.84 -7.47 3.03
CA LYS A 80 -2.46 -6.47 2.02
C LYS A 80 -2.62 -5.05 2.58
N THR A 81 -1.79 -4.15 2.11
CA THR A 81 -1.93 -2.73 2.42
C THR A 81 -3.15 -2.18 1.68
N ARG A 82 -4.08 -1.59 2.41
CA ARG A 82 -5.25 -0.94 1.80
C ARG A 82 -4.82 0.23 0.94
N GLN A 83 -5.43 0.38 -0.22
CA GLN A 83 -5.26 1.56 -1.05
C GLN A 83 -5.88 2.78 -0.35
N GLY A 84 -5.32 3.96 -0.61
CA GLY A 84 -5.88 5.22 -0.09
C GLY A 84 -5.44 5.60 1.33
N GLN A 85 -4.46 4.93 1.93
CA GLN A 85 -3.93 5.28 3.26
C GLN A 85 -2.92 6.44 3.24
N GLY A 86 -2.65 7.04 2.08
CA GLY A 86 -1.78 8.20 1.94
C GLY A 86 -2.56 9.51 1.97
N ARG A 87 -1.81 10.63 1.99
CA ARG A 87 -2.38 11.97 1.80
C ARG A 87 -3.09 12.03 0.45
N THR A 88 -4.34 12.47 0.43
CA THR A 88 -5.10 12.67 -0.80
C THR A 88 -4.35 13.65 -1.73
N PRO A 89 -4.10 13.28 -2.99
CA PRO A 89 -3.47 14.20 -3.95
C PRO A 89 -4.35 15.44 -4.17
N ILE A 90 -3.72 16.59 -4.34
CA ILE A 90 -4.42 17.86 -4.58
C ILE A 90 -5.05 17.86 -5.99
N LEU A 91 -4.34 17.31 -6.97
CA LEU A 91 -4.79 17.14 -8.35
C LEU A 91 -5.16 15.67 -8.55
N GLN A 92 -6.43 15.36 -8.78
CA GLN A 92 -6.92 13.99 -8.79
C GLN A 92 -8.05 13.72 -9.78
N THR A 93 -8.85 14.72 -10.12
CA THR A 93 -10.04 14.56 -10.97
C THR A 93 -9.70 14.64 -12.46
N GLU A 94 -10.58 14.10 -13.32
CA GLU A 94 -10.46 14.26 -14.78
C GLU A 94 -10.52 15.71 -15.22
N THR A 95 -11.31 16.52 -14.52
CA THR A 95 -11.36 17.98 -14.73
C THR A 95 -10.03 18.64 -14.42
N ASP A 96 -9.35 18.23 -13.34
CA ASP A 96 -7.99 18.69 -13.03
C ASP A 96 -7.00 18.30 -14.15
N LEU A 97 -7.14 17.10 -14.71
CA LEU A 97 -6.28 16.61 -15.79
C LEU A 97 -6.49 17.43 -17.08
N ALA A 98 -7.72 17.69 -17.47
CA ALA A 98 -8.05 18.50 -18.64
C ALA A 98 -7.53 19.93 -18.50
N ALA A 99 -7.75 20.56 -17.34
CA ALA A 99 -7.26 21.90 -17.04
C ALA A 99 -5.72 21.97 -17.07
N VAL A 100 -5.04 20.98 -16.48
CA VAL A 100 -3.57 20.89 -16.49
C VAL A 100 -3.03 20.74 -17.90
N ARG A 101 -3.63 19.90 -18.76
CA ARG A 101 -3.22 19.74 -20.16
C ARG A 101 -3.36 21.06 -20.92
N CYS A 102 -4.50 21.72 -20.81
CA CYS A 102 -4.75 23.00 -21.46
C CYS A 102 -3.75 24.09 -21.04
N ALA A 103 -3.55 24.28 -19.73
CA ALA A 103 -2.62 25.27 -19.20
C ALA A 103 -1.15 25.00 -19.60
N VAL A 104 -0.73 23.72 -19.65
CA VAL A 104 0.61 23.35 -20.06
C VAL A 104 0.83 23.50 -21.57
N GLU A 105 -0.17 23.23 -22.40
CA GLU A 105 -0.10 23.46 -23.85
C GLU A 105 0.04 24.95 -24.18
N GLN A 106 -0.65 25.81 -23.45
CA GLN A 106 -0.56 27.26 -23.60
C GLN A 106 0.76 27.83 -23.08
N ASN A 107 1.34 27.24 -22.07
CA ASN A 107 2.54 27.73 -21.37
C ASN A 107 3.70 26.72 -21.38
N ARG A 108 4.00 26.10 -22.53
CA ARG A 108 5.01 25.02 -22.66
C ARG A 108 6.37 25.33 -22.06
N GLN A 109 6.80 26.58 -22.10
CA GLN A 109 8.14 26.98 -21.63
C GLN A 109 8.15 27.54 -20.19
N ARG A 110 6.99 27.86 -19.61
CA ARG A 110 6.90 28.52 -18.31
C ARG A 110 5.88 27.85 -17.38
N ILE A 111 6.32 26.77 -16.75
CA ILE A 111 5.48 26.01 -15.81
C ILE A 111 4.94 26.84 -14.62
N SER A 112 5.63 27.94 -14.28
CA SER A 112 5.17 28.88 -13.24
C SER A 112 3.90 29.64 -13.66
N LEU A 113 3.77 29.99 -14.95
CA LEU A 113 2.58 30.64 -15.50
C LEU A 113 1.42 29.64 -15.56
N ALA A 114 1.67 28.41 -16.05
CA ALA A 114 0.68 27.34 -16.02
C ALA A 114 0.14 27.10 -14.61
N LYS A 115 1.02 27.08 -13.59
CA LYS A 115 0.62 26.99 -12.20
C LYS A 115 -0.28 28.14 -11.77
N ALA A 116 0.06 29.40 -12.13
CA ALA A 116 -0.70 30.56 -11.73
C ALA A 116 -2.12 30.56 -12.33
N GLU A 117 -2.26 30.16 -13.59
CA GLU A 117 -3.56 29.98 -14.26
C GLU A 117 -4.38 28.88 -13.61
N LEU A 118 -3.77 27.70 -13.37
CA LEU A 118 -4.43 26.58 -12.72
C LEU A 118 -4.87 26.90 -11.29
N THR A 119 -4.09 27.65 -10.53
CA THR A 119 -4.48 28.09 -9.19
C THR A 119 -5.72 28.96 -9.22
N LYS A 120 -5.87 29.84 -10.23
CA LYS A 120 -7.06 30.66 -10.42
C LYS A 120 -8.27 29.85 -10.89
N GLU A 121 -8.07 28.93 -11.82
CA GLU A 121 -9.15 28.14 -12.43
C GLU A 121 -9.70 27.09 -11.47
N LEU A 122 -8.82 26.33 -10.80
CA LEU A 122 -9.21 25.24 -9.90
C LEU A 122 -9.44 25.70 -8.45
N GLY A 123 -9.01 26.89 -8.06
CA GLY A 123 -9.08 27.38 -6.68
C GLY A 123 -8.25 26.54 -5.69
N LYS A 124 -7.25 25.79 -6.18
CA LYS A 124 -6.40 24.90 -5.39
C LYS A 124 -4.99 25.45 -5.34
N GLU A 125 -4.43 25.57 -4.12
CA GLU A 125 -3.01 25.92 -3.95
C GLU A 125 -2.10 24.68 -4.00
N PHE A 126 -1.11 24.72 -4.87
CA PHE A 126 -0.09 23.67 -4.98
C PHE A 126 1.24 24.23 -5.50
N SER A 127 2.32 23.49 -5.28
CA SER A 127 3.65 23.89 -5.74
C SER A 127 3.91 23.49 -7.20
N THR A 128 4.88 24.15 -7.85
CA THR A 128 5.36 23.76 -9.20
C THR A 128 5.87 22.32 -9.20
N LEU A 129 6.42 21.85 -8.08
CA LEU A 129 6.88 20.48 -7.92
C LEU A 129 5.70 19.48 -7.95
N THR A 130 4.58 19.83 -7.34
CA THR A 130 3.34 19.02 -7.37
C THR A 130 2.82 18.91 -8.80
N LEU A 131 2.82 20.01 -9.56
CA LEU A 131 2.42 20.02 -10.97
C LEU A 131 3.36 19.15 -11.82
N LYS A 132 4.67 19.25 -11.65
CA LYS A 132 5.66 18.41 -12.34
C LYS A 132 5.46 16.92 -12.05
N ARG A 133 5.23 16.55 -10.79
CA ARG A 133 4.96 15.15 -10.38
C ARG A 133 3.67 14.62 -10.99
N PHE A 134 2.63 15.46 -11.04
CA PHE A 134 1.35 15.10 -11.66
C PHE A 134 1.52 14.84 -13.16
N LEU A 135 2.21 15.74 -13.88
CA LEU A 135 2.49 15.58 -15.31
C LEU A 135 3.32 14.33 -15.61
N LYS A 136 4.34 14.04 -14.80
CA LYS A 136 5.13 12.80 -14.95
C LYS A 136 4.26 11.56 -14.79
N LYS A 137 3.42 11.52 -13.75
CA LYS A 137 2.51 10.38 -13.51
C LYS A 137 1.51 10.17 -14.63
N THR A 138 1.00 11.25 -15.24
CA THR A 138 0.04 11.16 -16.36
C THR A 138 0.72 10.79 -17.67
N ALA A 139 1.96 11.19 -17.90
CA ALA A 139 2.76 10.78 -19.05
C ALA A 139 3.08 9.28 -18.98
N ASP A 140 3.52 8.77 -17.82
CA ASP A 140 3.77 7.35 -17.60
C ASP A 140 2.50 6.49 -17.77
N ALA A 141 1.34 7.00 -17.36
CA ALA A 141 0.05 6.34 -17.57
C ALA A 141 -0.38 6.33 -19.04
N SER A 142 -0.07 7.38 -19.81
CA SER A 142 -0.38 7.45 -21.25
C SER A 142 0.46 6.47 -22.07
N SER A 143 1.73 6.29 -21.73
CA SER A 143 2.60 5.34 -22.42
C SER A 143 2.21 3.86 -22.20
N ALA A 144 1.52 3.56 -21.12
CA ALA A 144 1.03 2.21 -20.82
C ALA A 144 -0.22 1.81 -21.64
N PHE A 145 -0.88 2.76 -22.31
CA PHE A 145 -2.06 2.52 -23.15
C PHE A 145 -1.77 2.43 -24.66
N ASP A 146 -0.57 2.79 -25.10
CA ASP A 146 -0.19 2.77 -26.53
C ASP A 146 0.43 1.45 -27.00
N ASP A 147 0.46 0.41 -26.15
CA ASP A 147 1.01 -0.89 -26.49
C ASP A 147 -0.12 -1.94 -26.65
N LYS A 148 -1.00 -1.70 -27.66
CA LYS A 148 -1.92 -2.70 -28.19
C LYS A 148 -2.14 -2.54 -29.69
#